data_fc9a4732873ece5f320c2754eff8c7b6
#
_entry.id   fc9a4732873ece5f320c2754eff8c7b6
#
_cell.length_a   1.000
_cell.length_b   1.000
_cell.length_c   1.000
_cell.angle_alpha   90.00
_cell.angle_beta   90.00
_cell.angle_gamma   90.00
#
_symmetry.space_group_name_H-M   'P 1'
#
loop_
_entity.id
_entity.type
_entity.pdbx_description
1 polymer ?
#
loop_
_entity_poly.entity_id
_entity_poly.type
_entity_poly.pdbx_seq_one_letter_code
_entity_poly.pdbx_strand_id
1 'polypeptide(L)'
;MNGSNMQLILFPLPYEGHMNPMLHLAQILHSKGFSITIIHIEHINSPHPSDYPNFTFRFIPHGLSDSDVTSRGVIEIITLMNDGRCVEPLRKCVAELVAESNIGCLITDAHWHFTQSVADEFQIRRVVLRTGNISAFLAMVGLPDLRRNRLLRSSEDPLPDFPHLRVKDLPAVKAQCPLLIEQLLSSILIQTKASSALIFNSFNDLEHEPLLRCRQLFSPNPIFPLGPFHKQLPRTQTSPPPRPPHSSLSWLNTKPSKSVLYVSFGTLATIDPHEFVEIAWGLVNSSYCFLWVVRPGMVSGSEWLESLPDGFVEMVGERGLIVKWAPQREVLAHPAIGGFWTHNGWNSTIESICEGVPMLCYPCLGDQMANARYVSDVWGIGLLLGDKLERGEIEKGIRKLMTERENGGILTRAKDLKEKADCCIKEGGSTFQSLQNLVDFILNT
;
A
#
# COMPACT_ATOMS: atom_id res chain seq x y z
N MET A 1 -23.75 -20.24 10.29
CA MET A 1 -24.11 -19.56 11.56
C MET A 1 -24.01 -18.07 11.29
N ASN A 2 -25.09 -17.34 11.55
CA ASN A 2 -25.15 -15.92 11.22
C ASN A 2 -24.28 -15.12 12.22
N GLY A 3 -23.24 -14.42 11.75
CA GLY A 3 -22.42 -13.49 12.52
C GLY A 3 -23.16 -12.22 12.97
N SER A 4 -24.49 -12.24 12.95
CA SER A 4 -25.38 -11.08 13.06
C SER A 4 -25.35 -10.30 14.40
N ASN A 5 -24.47 -10.68 15.35
CA ASN A 5 -24.37 -9.98 16.63
C ASN A 5 -22.92 -9.75 17.12
N MET A 6 -21.91 -10.04 16.32
CA MET A 6 -20.51 -9.86 16.69
C MET A 6 -19.93 -8.60 16.04
N GLN A 7 -19.36 -7.76 16.87
CA GLN A 7 -18.74 -6.50 16.43
C GLN A 7 -17.25 -6.64 16.29
N LEU A 8 -16.69 -6.12 15.21
CA LEU A 8 -15.26 -6.00 14.97
C LEU A 8 -14.83 -4.54 15.10
N ILE A 9 -13.76 -4.32 15.84
CA ILE A 9 -13.14 -3.00 15.99
C ILE A 9 -11.94 -2.96 15.06
N LEU A 10 -11.87 -1.96 14.17
CA LEU A 10 -10.74 -1.77 13.26
C LEU A 10 -10.07 -0.43 13.54
N PHE A 11 -8.73 -0.46 13.66
CA PHE A 11 -7.92 0.72 13.96
C PHE A 11 -6.81 0.89 12.93
N PRO A 12 -7.06 1.61 11.80
CA PRO A 12 -6.09 1.87 10.77
C PRO A 12 -5.05 2.91 11.17
N LEU A 13 -3.88 2.87 10.55
CA LEU A 13 -2.95 3.99 10.53
C LEU A 13 -3.52 5.11 9.63
N PRO A 14 -3.46 6.41 10.01
CA PRO A 14 -4.14 7.51 9.31
C PRO A 14 -3.40 7.98 8.05
N TYR A 15 -2.97 7.06 7.20
CA TYR A 15 -2.39 7.32 5.89
C TYR A 15 -3.11 6.48 4.84
N GLU A 16 -3.36 7.03 3.65
CA GLU A 16 -4.16 6.37 2.60
C GLU A 16 -3.68 4.96 2.26
N GLY A 17 -2.35 4.75 2.23
CA GLY A 17 -1.75 3.43 2.00
C GLY A 17 -2.12 2.36 3.03
N HIS A 18 -2.56 2.76 4.20
CA HIS A 18 -2.98 1.91 5.34
C HIS A 18 -4.48 1.95 5.56
N MET A 19 -5.07 3.13 5.43
CA MET A 19 -6.50 3.36 5.61
C MET A 19 -7.33 2.58 4.58
N ASN A 20 -7.01 2.74 3.30
CA ASN A 20 -7.77 2.10 2.22
C ASN A 20 -7.82 0.57 2.33
N PRO A 21 -6.70 -0.16 2.55
CA PRO A 21 -6.76 -1.61 2.78
C PRO A 21 -7.57 -2.00 4.01
N MET A 22 -7.51 -1.23 5.11
CA MET A 22 -8.30 -1.50 6.31
C MET A 22 -9.79 -1.33 6.05
N LEU A 23 -10.19 -0.29 5.32
CA LEU A 23 -11.58 -0.04 4.93
C LEU A 23 -12.09 -1.11 3.95
N HIS A 24 -11.26 -1.57 3.02
CA HIS A 24 -11.60 -2.70 2.15
C HIS A 24 -11.82 -3.99 2.96
N LEU A 25 -10.92 -4.28 3.91
CA LEU A 25 -11.08 -5.43 4.81
C LEU A 25 -12.38 -5.31 5.63
N ALA A 26 -12.68 -4.11 6.13
CA ALA A 26 -13.93 -3.82 6.84
C ALA A 26 -15.17 -4.15 5.99
N GLN A 27 -15.18 -3.74 4.72
CA GLN A 27 -16.28 -4.05 3.79
C GLN A 27 -16.39 -5.55 3.51
N ILE A 28 -15.26 -6.25 3.35
CA ILE A 28 -15.23 -7.71 3.17
C ILE A 28 -15.86 -8.40 4.39
N LEU A 29 -15.41 -8.05 5.60
CA LEU A 29 -15.90 -8.65 6.84
C LEU A 29 -17.38 -8.29 7.11
N HIS A 30 -17.78 -7.05 6.79
CA HIS A 30 -19.21 -6.67 6.85
C HIS A 30 -20.06 -7.53 5.93
N SER A 31 -19.60 -7.84 4.73
CA SER A 31 -20.31 -8.74 3.80
C SER A 31 -20.45 -10.18 4.32
N LYS A 32 -19.65 -10.55 5.34
CA LYS A 32 -19.74 -11.85 6.06
C LYS A 32 -20.65 -11.80 7.29
N GLY A 33 -21.30 -10.66 7.54
CA GLY A 33 -22.30 -10.49 8.59
C GLY A 33 -21.78 -9.91 9.90
N PHE A 34 -20.55 -9.40 9.93
CA PHE A 34 -20.03 -8.71 11.11
C PHE A 34 -20.46 -7.24 11.15
N SER A 35 -20.74 -6.72 12.34
CA SER A 35 -20.85 -5.28 12.57
C SER A 35 -19.48 -4.66 12.66
N ILE A 36 -19.29 -3.46 12.09
CA ILE A 36 -17.98 -2.83 11.97
C ILE A 36 -17.95 -1.50 12.71
N THR A 37 -16.96 -1.34 13.58
CA THR A 37 -16.58 -0.04 14.15
C THR A 37 -15.16 0.32 13.73
N ILE A 38 -15.02 1.50 13.12
CA ILE A 38 -13.72 2.07 12.78
C ILE A 38 -13.34 3.07 13.87
N ILE A 39 -12.24 2.83 14.59
CA ILE A 39 -11.63 3.85 15.45
C ILE A 39 -10.64 4.62 14.58
N HIS A 40 -10.72 5.93 14.58
CA HIS A 40 -9.87 6.81 13.78
C HIS A 40 -9.27 7.92 14.62
N ILE A 41 -8.10 8.40 14.22
CA ILE A 41 -7.42 9.53 14.83
C ILE A 41 -8.00 10.83 14.26
N GLU A 42 -8.42 11.74 15.13
CA GLU A 42 -9.00 13.04 14.71
C GLU A 42 -8.04 13.85 13.83
N HIS A 43 -8.60 14.56 12.87
CA HIS A 43 -7.92 15.56 12.02
C HIS A 43 -6.77 15.07 11.13
N ILE A 44 -6.50 13.76 11.06
CA ILE A 44 -5.48 13.22 10.17
C ILE A 44 -6.14 12.29 9.15
N ASN A 45 -6.25 12.75 7.90
CA ASN A 45 -6.75 11.95 6.75
C ASN A 45 -8.02 11.14 7.07
N SER A 46 -8.99 11.75 7.76
CA SER A 46 -10.20 11.06 8.22
C SER A 46 -11.08 10.63 7.05
N PRO A 47 -11.52 9.36 6.99
CA PRO A 47 -12.55 8.93 6.04
C PRO A 47 -13.84 9.68 6.34
N HIS A 48 -14.61 10.02 5.31
CA HIS A 48 -15.90 10.65 5.53
C HIS A 48 -16.94 9.57 5.90
N PRO A 49 -17.57 9.63 7.08
CA PRO A 49 -18.51 8.59 7.52
C PRO A 49 -19.67 8.34 6.54
N SER A 50 -20.09 9.37 5.78
CA SER A 50 -21.15 9.21 4.77
C SER A 50 -20.77 8.27 3.62
N ASP A 51 -19.47 8.05 3.38
CA ASP A 51 -19.01 7.12 2.33
C ASP A 51 -19.16 5.65 2.79
N TYR A 52 -19.36 5.43 4.10
CA TYR A 52 -19.48 4.12 4.74
C TYR A 52 -20.71 4.07 5.69
N PRO A 53 -21.93 4.19 5.17
CA PRO A 53 -23.14 4.33 6.01
C PRO A 53 -23.43 3.10 6.90
N ASN A 54 -22.82 1.96 6.61
CA ASN A 54 -22.99 0.71 7.37
C ASN A 54 -21.97 0.53 8.48
N PHE A 55 -21.05 1.50 8.68
CA PHE A 55 -20.02 1.44 9.70
C PHE A 55 -20.27 2.47 10.81
N THR A 56 -19.90 2.10 12.02
CA THR A 56 -19.81 3.04 13.13
C THR A 56 -18.40 3.63 13.18
N PHE A 57 -18.31 4.95 13.35
CA PHE A 57 -17.03 5.64 13.50
C PHE A 57 -16.90 6.17 14.93
N ARG A 58 -15.72 5.96 15.51
CA ARG A 58 -15.28 6.56 16.77
C ARG A 58 -13.98 7.30 16.53
N PHE A 59 -13.87 8.50 17.05
CA PHE A 59 -12.68 9.35 16.89
C PHE A 59 -11.96 9.47 18.21
N ILE A 60 -10.64 9.32 18.20
CA ILE A 60 -9.79 9.51 19.36
C ILE A 60 -8.77 10.62 19.09
N PRO A 61 -8.44 11.45 20.10
CA PRO A 61 -7.45 12.51 19.96
C PRO A 61 -6.04 11.92 19.81
N HIS A 62 -5.21 12.56 18.99
CA HIS A 62 -3.80 12.16 18.81
C HIS A 62 -2.84 12.84 19.80
N GLY A 63 -3.28 13.88 20.49
CA GLY A 63 -2.47 14.61 21.47
C GLY A 63 -1.25 15.35 20.90
N LEU A 64 -1.22 15.58 19.57
CA LEU A 64 -0.20 16.36 18.87
C LEU A 64 -0.76 17.76 18.54
N SER A 65 0.11 18.77 18.47
CA SER A 65 -0.25 20.06 17.92
C SER A 65 -0.25 20.03 16.39
N ASP A 66 -0.96 20.97 15.75
CA ASP A 66 -0.94 21.11 14.28
C ASP A 66 0.49 21.35 13.75
N SER A 67 1.32 22.05 14.53
CA SER A 67 2.73 22.24 14.21
C SER A 67 3.54 20.93 14.26
N ASP A 68 3.23 20.02 15.18
CA ASP A 68 3.88 18.71 15.21
C ASP A 68 3.53 17.89 13.96
N VAL A 69 2.26 17.88 13.55
CA VAL A 69 1.79 17.11 12.39
C VAL A 69 2.38 17.65 11.08
N THR A 70 2.55 18.97 10.96
CA THR A 70 3.03 19.60 9.72
C THR A 70 4.55 19.65 9.59
N SER A 71 5.29 19.67 10.71
CA SER A 71 6.75 19.84 10.72
C SER A 71 7.55 18.54 10.80
N ARG A 72 6.92 17.41 11.18
CA ARG A 72 7.59 16.13 11.43
C ARG A 72 7.38 15.13 10.30
N GLY A 73 8.34 14.23 10.15
CA GLY A 73 8.23 13.10 9.24
C GLY A 73 7.24 12.03 9.71
N VAL A 74 6.74 11.23 8.78
CA VAL A 74 5.74 10.17 9.05
C VAL A 74 6.18 9.21 10.18
N ILE A 75 7.44 8.79 10.18
CA ILE A 75 7.99 7.86 11.20
C ILE A 75 8.02 8.50 12.59
N GLU A 76 8.37 9.78 12.68
CA GLU A 76 8.36 10.50 13.95
C GLU A 76 6.95 10.64 14.51
N ILE A 77 5.98 10.95 13.65
CA ILE A 77 4.57 11.03 14.03
C ILE A 77 4.07 9.68 14.54
N ILE A 78 4.34 8.59 13.82
CA ILE A 78 3.98 7.23 14.26
C ILE A 78 4.61 6.91 15.60
N THR A 79 5.88 7.25 15.81
CA THR A 79 6.58 7.00 17.08
C THR A 79 5.94 7.78 18.23
N LEU A 80 5.67 9.07 18.04
CA LEU A 80 5.03 9.92 19.06
C LEU A 80 3.64 9.41 19.45
N MET A 81 2.86 8.92 18.50
CA MET A 81 1.54 8.33 18.77
C MET A 81 1.65 7.02 19.55
N ASN A 82 2.68 6.23 19.31
CA ASN A 82 2.95 4.99 20.05
C ASN A 82 3.53 5.23 21.45
N ASP A 83 4.11 6.40 21.75
CA ASP A 83 4.74 6.74 23.05
C ASP A 83 3.73 7.09 24.16
N GLY A 84 2.51 6.53 24.10
CA GLY A 84 1.50 6.63 25.16
C GLY A 84 0.38 7.62 24.90
N ARG A 85 0.52 8.54 23.94
CA ARG A 85 -0.48 9.60 23.66
C ARG A 85 -1.84 9.04 23.22
N CYS A 86 -1.83 7.99 22.40
CA CYS A 86 -3.04 7.34 21.92
C CYS A 86 -3.50 6.14 22.80
N VAL A 87 -2.70 5.70 23.77
CA VAL A 87 -3.01 4.54 24.60
C VAL A 87 -4.28 4.76 25.42
N GLU A 88 -4.31 5.81 26.24
CA GLU A 88 -5.45 6.09 27.11
C GLU A 88 -6.73 6.45 26.33
N PRO A 89 -6.68 7.28 25.26
CA PRO A 89 -7.84 7.50 24.42
C PRO A 89 -8.39 6.21 23.79
N LEU A 90 -7.51 5.35 23.28
CA LEU A 90 -7.93 4.05 22.72
C LEU A 90 -8.53 3.15 23.80
N ARG A 91 -7.88 3.04 24.96
CA ARG A 91 -8.35 2.25 26.09
C ARG A 91 -9.77 2.63 26.50
N LYS A 92 -10.04 3.94 26.66
CA LYS A 92 -11.36 4.46 26.99
C LYS A 92 -12.40 4.12 25.92
N CYS A 93 -12.07 4.32 24.64
CA CYS A 93 -12.96 4.00 23.53
C CYS A 93 -13.28 2.51 23.48
N VAL A 94 -12.28 1.62 23.66
CA VAL A 94 -12.48 0.17 23.68
C VAL A 94 -13.33 -0.25 24.90
N ALA A 95 -13.11 0.34 26.08
CA ALA A 95 -13.91 0.07 27.26
C ALA A 95 -15.41 0.35 27.04
N GLU A 96 -15.73 1.48 26.40
CA GLU A 96 -17.10 1.84 26.04
C GLU A 96 -17.70 0.79 25.08
N LEU A 97 -16.97 0.41 24.04
CA LEU A 97 -17.44 -0.55 23.03
C LEU A 97 -17.66 -1.96 23.62
N VAL A 98 -16.78 -2.41 24.52
CA VAL A 98 -16.93 -3.69 25.23
C VAL A 98 -18.17 -3.71 26.13
N ALA A 99 -18.50 -2.57 26.76
CA ALA A 99 -19.72 -2.45 27.56
C ALA A 99 -21.00 -2.43 26.72
N GLU A 100 -20.92 -1.97 25.47
CA GLU A 100 -22.06 -1.84 24.56
C GLU A 100 -22.34 -3.10 23.72
N SER A 101 -21.31 -3.93 23.40
CA SER A 101 -21.40 -4.95 22.36
C SER A 101 -20.51 -6.16 22.63
N ASN A 102 -20.87 -7.28 22.01
CA ASN A 102 -20.02 -8.47 21.94
C ASN A 102 -18.91 -8.27 20.92
N ILE A 103 -17.66 -8.06 21.39
CA ILE A 103 -16.51 -7.79 20.54
C ILE A 103 -15.83 -9.11 20.13
N GLY A 104 -15.79 -9.41 18.84
CA GLY A 104 -15.10 -10.59 18.30
C GLY A 104 -13.58 -10.45 18.25
N CYS A 105 -13.08 -9.32 17.77
CA CYS A 105 -11.65 -9.00 17.78
C CYS A 105 -11.39 -7.51 17.55
N LEU A 106 -10.15 -7.10 17.87
CA LEU A 106 -9.57 -5.80 17.54
C LEU A 106 -8.56 -6.00 16.41
N ILE A 107 -8.89 -5.49 15.20
CA ILE A 107 -8.00 -5.53 14.03
C ILE A 107 -7.23 -4.20 13.94
N THR A 108 -5.92 -4.26 14.02
CA THR A 108 -5.09 -3.05 14.04
C THR A 108 -4.04 -3.06 12.94
N ASP A 109 -3.66 -1.88 12.45
CA ASP A 109 -2.44 -1.77 11.66
C ASP A 109 -1.22 -2.19 12.50
N ALA A 110 -0.26 -2.85 11.88
CA ALA A 110 0.94 -3.35 12.59
C ALA A 110 1.79 -2.23 13.22
N HIS A 111 1.72 -1.01 12.70
CA HIS A 111 2.44 0.12 13.26
C HIS A 111 1.90 0.58 14.62
N TRP A 112 0.66 0.23 14.95
CA TRP A 112 0.07 0.47 16.27
C TRP A 112 0.49 -0.62 17.27
N HIS A 113 1.79 -0.70 17.58
CA HIS A 113 2.33 -1.76 18.44
C HIS A 113 1.80 -1.69 19.89
N PHE A 114 1.44 -0.50 20.41
CA PHE A 114 0.88 -0.33 21.74
C PHE A 114 -0.50 -1.00 21.93
N THR A 115 -1.22 -1.26 20.86
CA THR A 115 -2.59 -1.78 20.90
C THR A 115 -2.70 -3.20 21.48
N GLN A 116 -1.58 -3.95 21.56
CA GLN A 116 -1.58 -5.27 22.19
C GLN A 116 -1.90 -5.16 23.71
N SER A 117 -1.31 -4.20 24.40
CA SER A 117 -1.57 -4.00 25.82
C SER A 117 -3.04 -3.67 26.12
N VAL A 118 -3.68 -2.90 25.22
CA VAL A 118 -5.12 -2.59 25.33
C VAL A 118 -5.95 -3.85 25.08
N ALA A 119 -5.62 -4.64 24.07
CA ALA A 119 -6.32 -5.88 23.76
C ALA A 119 -6.22 -6.89 24.92
N ASP A 120 -5.03 -7.03 25.53
CA ASP A 120 -4.78 -7.92 26.67
C ASP A 120 -5.60 -7.50 27.92
N GLU A 121 -5.68 -6.19 28.20
CA GLU A 121 -6.46 -5.64 29.31
C GLU A 121 -7.95 -6.04 29.25
N PHE A 122 -8.52 -5.96 28.05
CA PHE A 122 -9.94 -6.29 27.80
C PHE A 122 -10.17 -7.75 27.39
N GLN A 123 -9.12 -8.57 27.36
CA GLN A 123 -9.17 -9.98 26.93
C GLN A 123 -9.76 -10.15 25.51
N ILE A 124 -9.49 -9.18 24.63
CA ILE A 124 -9.93 -9.20 23.23
C ILE A 124 -8.79 -9.76 22.36
N ARG A 125 -9.10 -10.67 21.43
CA ARG A 125 -8.11 -11.08 20.43
C ARG A 125 -7.69 -9.91 19.57
N ARG A 126 -6.37 -9.66 19.50
CA ARG A 126 -5.82 -8.69 18.56
C ARG A 126 -5.39 -9.40 17.28
N VAL A 127 -5.88 -8.92 16.14
CA VAL A 127 -5.47 -9.37 14.81
C VAL A 127 -4.71 -8.23 14.12
N VAL A 128 -3.54 -8.53 13.61
CA VAL A 128 -2.67 -7.51 12.98
C VAL A 128 -2.85 -7.51 11.46
N LEU A 129 -3.20 -6.37 10.89
CA LEU A 129 -3.16 -6.16 9.44
C LEU A 129 -1.80 -5.60 9.01
N ARG A 130 -1.16 -6.29 8.08
CA ARG A 130 -0.01 -5.79 7.32
C ARG A 130 -0.48 -5.36 5.93
N THR A 131 -0.31 -4.08 5.64
CA THR A 131 -0.76 -3.45 4.38
C THR A 131 0.28 -3.52 3.28
N GLY A 132 1.50 -3.96 3.57
CA GLY A 132 2.61 -4.14 2.65
C GLY A 132 2.83 -5.59 2.23
N ASN A 133 3.85 -5.79 1.44
CA ASN A 133 4.27 -7.09 0.93
C ASN A 133 4.96 -7.93 2.04
N ILE A 134 4.79 -9.25 1.98
CA ILE A 134 5.29 -10.17 3.02
C ILE A 134 6.82 -10.19 3.03
N SER A 135 7.44 -10.21 1.85
CA SER A 135 8.91 -10.24 1.72
C SER A 135 9.57 -8.99 2.29
N ALA A 136 9.02 -7.80 1.96
CA ALA A 136 9.51 -6.54 2.50
C ALA A 136 9.35 -6.49 4.03
N PHE A 137 8.22 -6.97 4.55
CA PHE A 137 7.99 -7.04 5.99
C PHE A 137 9.02 -7.93 6.68
N LEU A 138 9.24 -9.16 6.19
CA LEU A 138 10.21 -10.09 6.77
C LEU A 138 11.64 -9.55 6.71
N ALA A 139 12.03 -8.93 5.59
CA ALA A 139 13.33 -8.32 5.44
C ALA A 139 13.54 -7.14 6.41
N MET A 140 12.52 -6.31 6.61
CA MET A 140 12.55 -5.18 7.55
C MET A 140 12.67 -5.65 9.02
N VAL A 141 11.84 -6.60 9.44
CA VAL A 141 11.88 -7.07 10.84
C VAL A 141 13.11 -7.90 11.16
N GLY A 142 13.79 -8.46 10.15
CA GLY A 142 15.08 -9.13 10.29
C GLY A 142 16.29 -8.17 10.36
N LEU A 143 16.13 -6.92 9.94
CA LEU A 143 17.24 -5.96 9.86
C LEU A 143 17.98 -5.71 11.17
N PRO A 144 17.33 -5.54 12.34
CA PRO A 144 18.04 -5.34 13.61
C PRO A 144 18.98 -6.51 13.95
N ASP A 145 18.57 -7.75 13.69
CA ASP A 145 19.41 -8.94 13.95
C ASP A 145 20.59 -9.03 12.95
N LEU A 146 20.37 -8.72 11.67
CA LEU A 146 21.43 -8.69 10.67
C LEU A 146 22.51 -7.66 11.03
N ARG A 147 22.14 -6.48 11.54
CA ARG A 147 23.07 -5.45 12.00
C ARG A 147 23.81 -5.86 13.27
N ARG A 148 23.10 -6.39 14.27
CA ARG A 148 23.68 -6.86 15.53
C ARG A 148 24.74 -7.92 15.27
N ASN A 149 24.51 -8.83 14.35
CA ASN A 149 25.42 -9.90 13.97
C ASN A 149 26.50 -9.47 12.97
N ARG A 150 26.57 -8.18 12.58
CA ARG A 150 27.53 -7.63 11.63
C ARG A 150 27.54 -8.35 10.28
N LEU A 151 26.38 -8.83 9.83
CA LEU A 151 26.22 -9.53 8.57
C LEU A 151 26.12 -8.59 7.36
N LEU A 152 25.92 -7.30 7.60
CA LEU A 152 25.81 -6.27 6.58
C LEU A 152 27.11 -5.44 6.53
N ARG A 153 27.79 -5.43 5.38
CA ARG A 153 29.07 -4.73 5.16
C ARG A 153 28.93 -3.57 4.18
N SER A 154 28.10 -3.73 3.15
CA SER A 154 27.87 -2.77 2.09
C SER A 154 26.38 -2.59 1.83
N SER A 155 25.98 -1.42 1.32
CA SER A 155 24.61 -1.16 0.88
C SER A 155 24.19 -2.04 -0.31
N GLU A 156 25.14 -2.56 -1.07
CA GLU A 156 24.93 -3.43 -2.22
C GLU A 156 24.88 -4.92 -1.87
N ASP A 157 25.18 -5.29 -0.62
CA ASP A 157 25.16 -6.69 -0.20
C ASP A 157 23.72 -7.24 -0.31
N PRO A 158 23.56 -8.47 -0.83
CA PRO A 158 22.28 -9.16 -0.81
C PRO A 158 21.91 -9.52 0.64
N LEU A 159 20.61 -9.52 0.94
CA LEU A 159 20.13 -9.99 2.23
C LEU A 159 20.20 -11.52 2.29
N PRO A 160 20.73 -12.13 3.37
CA PRO A 160 20.95 -13.57 3.45
C PRO A 160 19.72 -14.42 3.13
N ASP A 161 18.55 -14.01 3.65
CA ASP A 161 17.29 -14.75 3.45
C ASP A 161 16.46 -14.26 2.25
N PHE A 162 16.85 -13.14 1.65
CA PHE A 162 16.16 -12.51 0.53
C PHE A 162 17.17 -12.07 -0.54
N PRO A 163 17.77 -13.02 -1.30
CA PRO A 163 18.92 -12.74 -2.18
C PRO A 163 18.61 -11.76 -3.32
N HIS A 164 17.33 -11.54 -3.62
CA HIS A 164 16.89 -10.53 -4.58
C HIS A 164 16.86 -9.12 -3.98
N LEU A 165 16.83 -8.98 -2.66
CA LEU A 165 16.88 -7.70 -1.96
C LEU A 165 18.32 -7.37 -1.55
N ARG A 166 18.66 -6.11 -1.59
CA ARG A 166 19.91 -5.56 -1.12
C ARG A 166 19.69 -4.72 0.14
N VAL A 167 20.74 -4.49 0.89
CA VAL A 167 20.69 -3.65 2.10
C VAL A 167 20.09 -2.28 1.79
N LYS A 168 20.46 -1.67 0.65
CA LYS A 168 19.92 -0.37 0.20
C LYS A 168 18.43 -0.35 -0.11
N ASP A 169 17.83 -1.51 -0.31
CA ASP A 169 16.38 -1.64 -0.58
C ASP A 169 15.55 -1.57 0.71
N LEU A 170 16.21 -1.54 1.89
CA LEU A 170 15.54 -1.42 3.18
C LEU A 170 15.37 0.05 3.62
N PRO A 171 14.20 0.46 4.11
CA PRO A 171 13.89 1.86 4.44
C PRO A 171 14.87 2.49 5.44
N ALA A 172 15.31 1.72 6.44
CA ALA A 172 16.18 2.20 7.50
C ALA A 172 17.58 2.62 7.04
N VAL A 173 17.99 2.23 5.84
CA VAL A 173 19.34 2.51 5.33
C VAL A 173 19.47 3.94 4.80
N LYS A 174 18.42 4.44 4.14
CA LYS A 174 18.39 5.81 3.58
C LYS A 174 17.69 6.82 4.51
N ALA A 175 17.23 6.39 5.69
CA ALA A 175 16.47 7.23 6.60
C ALA A 175 17.34 8.24 7.35
N GLN A 176 16.78 9.40 7.66
CA GLN A 176 17.42 10.42 8.50
C GLN A 176 17.64 9.94 9.94
N CYS A 177 16.76 9.04 10.44
CA CYS A 177 16.79 8.49 11.80
C CYS A 177 16.80 6.95 11.81
N PRO A 178 17.89 6.27 11.39
CA PRO A 178 17.93 4.80 11.27
C PRO A 178 17.61 4.06 12.57
N LEU A 179 18.13 4.54 13.70
CA LEU A 179 17.91 3.93 15.02
C LEU A 179 16.44 3.96 15.45
N LEU A 180 15.73 5.06 15.16
CA LEU A 180 14.32 5.18 15.46
C LEU A 180 13.49 4.15 14.68
N ILE A 181 13.83 3.97 13.40
CA ILE A 181 13.15 2.95 12.56
C ILE A 181 13.44 1.54 13.09
N GLU A 182 14.67 1.24 13.49
CA GLU A 182 15.01 -0.08 14.06
C GLU A 182 14.27 -0.37 15.37
N GLN A 183 14.14 0.63 16.24
CA GLN A 183 13.35 0.52 17.46
C GLN A 183 11.87 0.25 17.14
N LEU A 184 11.30 1.01 16.19
CA LEU A 184 9.94 0.81 15.74
C LEU A 184 9.74 -0.59 15.14
N LEU A 185 10.64 -1.05 14.27
CA LEU A 185 10.58 -2.39 13.66
C LEU A 185 10.69 -3.50 14.71
N SER A 186 11.56 -3.34 15.71
CA SER A 186 11.69 -4.29 16.82
C SER A 186 10.40 -4.35 17.65
N SER A 187 9.79 -3.21 17.96
CA SER A 187 8.51 -3.15 18.68
C SER A 187 7.37 -3.78 17.86
N ILE A 188 7.32 -3.49 16.57
CA ILE A 188 6.35 -4.10 15.63
C ILE A 188 6.51 -5.62 15.64
N LEU A 189 7.73 -6.16 15.54
CA LEU A 189 7.97 -7.60 15.54
C LEU A 189 7.50 -8.26 16.85
N ILE A 190 7.90 -7.70 18.00
CA ILE A 190 7.53 -8.22 19.32
C ILE A 190 6.01 -8.25 19.47
N GLN A 191 5.35 -7.15 19.19
CA GLN A 191 3.90 -7.00 19.38
C GLN A 191 3.09 -7.73 18.31
N THR A 192 3.66 -7.98 17.14
CA THR A 192 3.04 -8.85 16.14
C THR A 192 3.12 -10.31 16.56
N LYS A 193 4.22 -10.75 17.18
CA LYS A 193 4.32 -12.10 17.76
C LYS A 193 3.34 -12.33 18.92
N ALA A 194 3.05 -11.30 19.70
CA ALA A 194 2.09 -11.35 20.79
C ALA A 194 0.61 -11.33 20.32
N SER A 195 0.34 -10.94 19.07
CA SER A 195 -1.02 -10.89 18.53
C SER A 195 -1.61 -12.29 18.34
N SER A 196 -2.92 -12.38 18.18
CA SER A 196 -3.63 -13.66 17.99
C SER A 196 -3.56 -14.18 16.54
N ALA A 197 -3.38 -13.28 15.55
CA ALA A 197 -3.31 -13.62 14.13
C ALA A 197 -2.76 -12.47 13.28
N LEU A 198 -2.34 -12.79 12.05
CA LEU A 198 -1.89 -11.83 11.06
C LEU A 198 -2.73 -11.91 9.79
N ILE A 199 -3.01 -10.74 9.21
CA ILE A 199 -3.65 -10.60 7.89
C ILE A 199 -2.68 -9.86 6.97
N PHE A 200 -2.57 -10.33 5.72
CA PHE A 200 -1.82 -9.66 4.66
C PHE A 200 -2.73 -9.36 3.46
N ASN A 201 -2.58 -8.16 2.88
CA ASN A 201 -3.16 -7.84 1.58
C ASN A 201 -2.27 -8.41 0.46
N SER A 202 -2.11 -9.72 0.45
CA SER A 202 -1.34 -10.51 -0.51
C SER A 202 -2.03 -11.86 -0.74
N PHE A 203 -1.59 -12.64 -1.71
CA PHE A 203 -2.14 -13.96 -1.99
C PHE A 203 -1.04 -15.00 -2.21
N ASN A 204 -1.39 -16.27 -2.00
CA ASN A 204 -0.42 -17.38 -1.94
C ASN A 204 0.46 -17.49 -3.19
N ASP A 205 -0.13 -17.36 -4.39
CA ASP A 205 0.61 -17.55 -5.65
C ASP A 205 1.55 -16.38 -5.98
N LEU A 206 1.39 -15.23 -5.32
CA LEU A 206 2.27 -14.08 -5.47
C LEU A 206 3.50 -14.18 -4.57
N GLU A 207 3.33 -14.62 -3.32
CA GLU A 207 4.37 -14.60 -2.30
C GLU A 207 4.47 -15.94 -1.52
N HIS A 208 4.48 -17.07 -2.24
CA HIS A 208 4.43 -18.41 -1.64
C HIS A 208 5.57 -18.65 -0.63
N GLU A 209 6.83 -18.50 -1.06
CA GLU A 209 8.00 -18.74 -0.21
C GLU A 209 8.08 -17.77 0.98
N PRO A 210 7.89 -16.45 0.80
CA PRO A 210 7.80 -15.52 1.93
C PRO A 210 6.70 -15.88 2.92
N LEU A 211 5.55 -16.35 2.44
CA LEU A 211 4.44 -16.78 3.29
C LEU A 211 4.80 -18.00 4.15
N LEU A 212 5.52 -18.97 3.60
CA LEU A 212 6.02 -20.13 4.37
C LEU A 212 6.98 -19.68 5.50
N ARG A 213 7.93 -18.79 5.19
CA ARG A 213 8.84 -18.22 6.18
C ARG A 213 8.10 -17.41 7.26
N CYS A 214 7.10 -16.64 6.84
CA CYS A 214 6.27 -15.87 7.74
C CYS A 214 5.52 -16.80 8.73
N ARG A 215 4.95 -17.90 8.26
CA ARG A 215 4.31 -18.92 9.11
C ARG A 215 5.27 -19.53 10.13
N GLN A 216 6.52 -19.78 9.75
CA GLN A 216 7.54 -20.28 10.69
C GLN A 216 7.90 -19.24 11.76
N LEU A 217 8.12 -17.97 11.35
CA LEU A 217 8.53 -16.90 12.25
C LEU A 217 7.47 -16.54 13.29
N PHE A 218 6.19 -16.63 12.93
CA PHE A 218 5.06 -16.25 13.76
C PHE A 218 4.28 -17.43 14.34
N SER A 219 4.75 -18.68 14.15
CA SER A 219 4.13 -19.85 14.78
C SER A 219 4.01 -19.67 16.31
N PRO A 220 2.87 -20.01 16.95
CA PRO A 220 1.71 -20.74 16.39
C PRO A 220 0.61 -19.84 15.77
N ASN A 221 0.81 -18.56 15.64
CA ASN A 221 -0.23 -17.61 15.19
C ASN A 221 -0.64 -17.89 13.75
N PRO A 222 -1.95 -18.02 13.45
CA PRO A 222 -2.41 -18.20 12.09
C PRO A 222 -2.17 -16.94 11.22
N ILE A 223 -1.87 -17.17 9.94
CA ILE A 223 -1.62 -16.13 8.97
C ILE A 223 -2.61 -16.26 7.83
N PHE A 224 -3.32 -15.17 7.55
CA PHE A 224 -4.37 -15.07 6.56
C PHE A 224 -3.94 -14.17 5.38
N PRO A 225 -3.43 -14.72 4.26
CA PRO A 225 -3.25 -13.98 3.03
C PRO A 225 -4.64 -13.79 2.38
N LEU A 226 -5.18 -12.58 2.47
CA LEU A 226 -6.55 -12.25 2.04
C LEU A 226 -6.59 -11.35 0.82
N GLY A 227 -5.43 -10.93 0.28
CA GLY A 227 -5.38 -10.08 -0.90
C GLY A 227 -5.80 -10.82 -2.19
N PRO A 228 -6.06 -10.07 -3.23
CA PRO A 228 -6.15 -8.60 -3.28
C PRO A 228 -7.52 -8.11 -2.79
N PHE A 229 -7.54 -7.27 -1.75
CA PHE A 229 -8.79 -6.81 -1.13
C PHE A 229 -9.71 -6.10 -2.11
N HIS A 230 -9.18 -5.20 -2.93
CA HIS A 230 -9.96 -4.39 -3.86
C HIS A 230 -10.71 -5.21 -4.92
N LYS A 231 -10.26 -6.43 -5.22
CA LYS A 231 -10.93 -7.33 -6.19
C LYS A 231 -12.09 -8.11 -5.60
N GLN A 232 -12.18 -8.20 -4.26
CA GLN A 232 -13.24 -8.91 -3.56
C GLN A 232 -14.49 -8.04 -3.35
N LEU A 233 -14.39 -6.75 -3.66
CA LEU A 233 -15.46 -5.78 -3.48
C LEU A 233 -16.11 -5.43 -4.83
N PRO A 234 -17.43 -5.24 -4.89
CA PRO A 234 -18.08 -4.69 -6.07
C PRO A 234 -17.45 -3.35 -6.45
N ARG A 235 -17.19 -3.12 -7.72
CA ARG A 235 -16.58 -1.87 -8.22
C ARG A 235 -17.36 -0.61 -7.77
N THR A 236 -18.67 -0.73 -7.57
CA THR A 236 -19.54 0.36 -7.10
C THR A 236 -19.36 0.71 -5.62
N GLN A 237 -18.78 -0.17 -4.80
CA GLN A 237 -18.61 0.04 -3.35
C GLN A 237 -17.20 0.52 -2.95
N THR A 238 -16.29 0.59 -3.89
CA THR A 238 -14.86 0.88 -3.61
C THR A 238 -14.44 2.28 -4.03
N SER A 239 -15.36 3.03 -4.64
CA SER A 239 -15.18 4.44 -5.00
C SER A 239 -16.25 5.26 -4.27
N PRO A 240 -15.94 6.49 -3.87
CA PRO A 240 -16.98 7.45 -3.49
C PRO A 240 -18.05 7.52 -4.61
N PRO A 241 -19.30 7.91 -4.29
CA PRO A 241 -20.43 7.87 -5.22
C PRO A 241 -20.04 8.44 -6.59
N PRO A 242 -20.65 7.96 -7.69
CA PRO A 242 -20.20 8.27 -9.03
C PRO A 242 -20.11 9.78 -9.20
N ARG A 243 -18.88 10.28 -9.15
CA ARG A 243 -18.56 11.62 -9.61
C ARG A 243 -18.88 11.68 -11.11
N PRO A 244 -19.25 12.84 -11.65
CA PRO A 244 -19.43 12.99 -13.10
C PRO A 244 -18.24 12.36 -13.83
N PRO A 245 -18.42 11.83 -15.06
CA PRO A 245 -17.39 11.06 -15.77
C PRO A 245 -16.06 11.82 -15.70
N HIS A 246 -15.06 11.20 -15.05
CA HIS A 246 -13.80 11.87 -14.77
C HIS A 246 -13.13 12.18 -16.11
N SER A 247 -12.65 13.39 -16.29
CA SER A 247 -12.02 13.85 -17.54
C SER A 247 -10.92 12.89 -18.03
N SER A 248 -10.22 12.22 -17.11
CA SER A 248 -9.18 11.23 -17.43
C SER A 248 -9.75 9.99 -18.14
N LEU A 249 -10.88 9.44 -17.71
CA LEU A 249 -11.50 8.27 -18.36
C LEU A 249 -12.07 8.63 -19.72
N SER A 250 -12.70 9.81 -19.83
CA SER A 250 -13.19 10.33 -21.12
C SER A 250 -12.04 10.53 -22.12
N TRP A 251 -10.89 11.04 -21.67
CA TRP A 251 -9.71 11.20 -22.51
C TRP A 251 -9.11 9.83 -22.90
N LEU A 252 -9.04 8.87 -21.97
CA LEU A 252 -8.56 7.51 -22.26
C LEU A 252 -9.40 6.81 -23.33
N ASN A 253 -10.72 7.03 -23.36
CA ASN A 253 -11.63 6.48 -24.37
C ASN A 253 -11.27 6.94 -25.80
N THR A 254 -10.54 8.05 -25.96
CA THR A 254 -10.08 8.54 -27.27
C THR A 254 -8.77 7.90 -27.74
N LYS A 255 -8.13 7.07 -26.91
CA LYS A 255 -6.79 6.53 -27.17
C LYS A 255 -6.85 5.06 -27.62
N PRO A 256 -5.92 4.67 -28.51
CA PRO A 256 -5.80 3.27 -28.91
C PRO A 256 -5.52 2.34 -27.72
N SER A 257 -5.90 1.07 -27.88
CA SER A 257 -5.59 0.05 -26.85
C SER A 257 -4.09 -0.03 -26.58
N LYS A 258 -3.72 -0.11 -25.29
CA LYS A 258 -2.32 -0.27 -24.84
C LYS A 258 -1.34 0.81 -25.28
N SER A 259 -1.83 2.02 -25.59
CA SER A 259 -1.01 3.14 -26.11
C SER A 259 -0.61 4.18 -25.06
N VAL A 260 -1.21 4.14 -23.87
CA VAL A 260 -1.03 5.18 -22.84
C VAL A 260 -0.19 4.67 -21.68
N LEU A 261 0.82 5.45 -21.29
CA LEU A 261 1.52 5.29 -20.02
C LEU A 261 0.75 6.06 -18.92
N TYR A 262 0.34 5.36 -17.89
CA TYR A 262 -0.16 5.98 -16.66
C TYR A 262 1.01 6.34 -15.76
N VAL A 263 1.02 7.53 -15.16
CA VAL A 263 2.10 8.02 -14.28
C VAL A 263 1.50 8.52 -12.97
N SER A 264 1.88 7.90 -11.84
CA SER A 264 1.44 8.32 -10.51
C SER A 264 2.44 7.88 -9.44
N PHE A 265 2.87 8.84 -8.60
CA PHE A 265 3.83 8.61 -7.51
C PHE A 265 3.15 8.58 -6.12
N GLY A 266 1.84 8.30 -6.09
CA GLY A 266 1.08 8.15 -4.84
C GLY A 266 0.84 9.48 -4.11
N THR A 267 0.54 9.38 -2.81
CA THR A 267 0.04 10.50 -2.00
C THR A 267 1.09 11.13 -1.09
N LEU A 268 2.22 10.45 -0.86
CA LEU A 268 3.25 10.91 0.10
C LEU A 268 4.57 11.32 -0.56
N ALA A 269 4.88 10.82 -1.78
CA ALA A 269 6.13 11.13 -2.43
C ALA A 269 6.25 12.63 -2.75
N THR A 270 7.39 13.21 -2.44
CA THR A 270 7.79 14.56 -2.88
C THR A 270 8.90 14.42 -3.91
N ILE A 271 8.88 15.28 -4.92
CA ILE A 271 9.83 15.28 -6.03
C ILE A 271 10.57 16.62 -6.02
N ASP A 272 11.88 16.54 -6.23
CA ASP A 272 12.70 17.73 -6.40
C ASP A 272 12.30 18.47 -7.70
N PRO A 273 12.30 19.82 -7.76
CA PRO A 273 11.96 20.58 -8.96
C PRO A 273 12.79 20.20 -10.19
N HIS A 274 14.07 19.89 -10.01
CA HIS A 274 14.92 19.45 -11.13
C HIS A 274 14.48 18.07 -11.65
N GLU A 275 14.22 17.11 -10.75
CA GLU A 275 13.70 15.80 -11.14
C GLU A 275 12.34 15.91 -11.85
N PHE A 276 11.49 16.82 -11.40
CA PHE A 276 10.18 17.07 -12.03
C PHE A 276 10.33 17.52 -13.48
N VAL A 277 11.29 18.40 -13.76
CA VAL A 277 11.63 18.84 -15.12
C VAL A 277 12.18 17.67 -15.96
N GLU A 278 13.02 16.82 -15.38
CA GLU A 278 13.53 15.64 -16.08
C GLU A 278 12.42 14.62 -16.40
N ILE A 279 11.46 14.44 -15.48
CA ILE A 279 10.26 13.64 -15.74
C ILE A 279 9.48 14.20 -16.92
N ALA A 280 9.21 15.50 -16.91
CA ALA A 280 8.47 16.17 -17.97
C ALA A 280 9.12 15.94 -19.34
N TRP A 281 10.41 16.20 -19.47
CA TRP A 281 11.14 15.99 -20.72
C TRP A 281 11.25 14.54 -21.14
N GLY A 282 11.45 13.63 -20.19
CA GLY A 282 11.46 12.18 -20.46
C GLY A 282 10.14 11.69 -21.05
N LEU A 283 9.00 12.20 -20.52
CA LEU A 283 7.67 11.90 -21.05
C LEU A 283 7.49 12.41 -22.47
N VAL A 284 7.84 13.66 -22.73
CA VAL A 284 7.75 14.26 -24.09
C VAL A 284 8.61 13.50 -25.08
N ASN A 285 9.87 13.24 -24.75
CA ASN A 285 10.84 12.59 -25.60
C ASN A 285 10.46 11.15 -25.93
N SER A 286 9.78 10.46 -25.00
CA SER A 286 9.31 9.10 -25.22
C SER A 286 8.38 8.96 -26.43
N SER A 287 7.68 10.03 -26.78
CA SER A 287 6.67 10.11 -27.86
C SER A 287 5.41 9.26 -27.61
N TYR A 288 5.27 8.60 -26.45
CA TYR A 288 4.04 7.89 -26.08
C TYR A 288 2.99 8.83 -25.51
N CYS A 289 1.72 8.43 -25.62
CA CYS A 289 0.65 9.10 -24.87
C CYS A 289 0.81 8.82 -23.37
N PHE A 290 0.48 9.81 -22.53
CA PHE A 290 0.55 9.63 -21.08
C PHE A 290 -0.59 10.34 -20.34
N LEU A 291 -1.01 9.70 -19.24
CA LEU A 291 -1.86 10.31 -18.22
C LEU A 291 -1.02 10.47 -16.95
N TRP A 292 -0.74 11.71 -16.58
CA TRP A 292 0.14 12.02 -15.43
C TRP A 292 -0.64 12.66 -14.28
N VAL A 293 -0.61 12.01 -13.13
CA VAL A 293 -1.17 12.55 -11.90
C VAL A 293 -0.09 13.36 -11.17
N VAL A 294 -0.30 14.67 -11.14
CA VAL A 294 0.53 15.63 -10.39
C VAL A 294 -0.35 16.22 -9.29
N ARG A 295 -0.22 15.71 -8.08
CA ARG A 295 -0.99 16.23 -6.95
C ARG A 295 -0.45 17.58 -6.49
N PRO A 296 -1.28 18.49 -5.94
CA PRO A 296 -0.80 19.71 -5.29
C PRO A 296 0.23 19.40 -4.20
N GLY A 297 1.32 20.18 -4.15
CA GLY A 297 2.42 19.99 -3.18
C GLY A 297 3.30 18.75 -3.43
N MET A 298 3.21 18.09 -4.58
CA MET A 298 4.11 16.98 -4.94
C MET A 298 5.52 17.47 -5.25
N VAL A 299 5.64 18.65 -5.84
CA VAL A 299 6.93 19.26 -6.16
C VAL A 299 7.31 20.21 -5.03
N SER A 300 8.51 20.04 -4.48
CA SER A 300 9.00 20.88 -3.39
C SER A 300 9.04 22.35 -3.80
N GLY A 301 8.37 23.21 -3.01
CA GLY A 301 8.34 24.65 -3.26
C GLY A 301 7.42 25.11 -4.40
N SER A 302 6.59 24.23 -4.98
CA SER A 302 5.61 24.55 -6.01
C SER A 302 4.20 24.12 -5.58
N GLU A 303 3.20 24.91 -5.93
CA GLU A 303 1.82 24.55 -5.60
C GLU A 303 1.30 23.44 -6.50
N TRP A 304 1.64 23.47 -7.80
CA TRP A 304 1.18 22.43 -8.75
C TRP A 304 2.09 22.30 -9.99
N LEU A 305 1.83 23.04 -11.07
CA LEU A 305 2.51 22.90 -12.37
C LEU A 305 3.51 24.03 -12.69
N GLU A 306 3.74 24.94 -11.76
CA GLU A 306 4.58 26.14 -11.95
C GLU A 306 6.04 25.76 -12.28
N SER A 307 6.46 24.55 -11.90
CA SER A 307 7.81 24.04 -12.20
C SER A 307 7.92 23.36 -13.57
N LEU A 308 6.85 23.29 -14.37
CA LEU A 308 6.93 22.74 -15.73
C LEU A 308 7.77 23.66 -16.63
N PRO A 309 8.53 23.09 -17.57
CA PRO A 309 9.26 23.87 -18.56
C PRO A 309 8.33 24.74 -19.42
N ASP A 310 8.80 25.92 -19.82
CA ASP A 310 8.09 26.79 -20.75
C ASP A 310 7.74 26.03 -22.05
N GLY A 311 6.52 26.21 -22.54
CA GLY A 311 6.05 25.55 -23.76
C GLY A 311 5.77 24.06 -23.66
N PHE A 312 5.88 23.44 -22.43
CA PHE A 312 5.68 22.02 -22.24
C PHE A 312 4.27 21.57 -22.63
N VAL A 313 3.24 22.30 -22.19
CA VAL A 313 1.84 21.94 -22.42
C VAL A 313 1.52 21.98 -23.92
N GLU A 314 2.00 22.99 -24.63
CA GLU A 314 1.85 23.14 -26.08
C GLU A 314 2.54 22.00 -26.84
N MET A 315 3.74 21.63 -26.41
CA MET A 315 4.52 20.55 -27.03
C MET A 315 3.88 19.18 -26.83
N VAL A 316 3.28 18.95 -25.66
CA VAL A 316 2.56 17.71 -25.34
C VAL A 316 1.27 17.60 -26.18
N GLY A 317 0.51 18.71 -26.30
CA GLY A 317 -0.74 18.75 -27.03
C GLY A 317 -1.72 17.65 -26.58
N GLU A 318 -2.33 16.95 -27.53
CA GLU A 318 -3.31 15.88 -27.24
C GLU A 318 -2.68 14.56 -26.77
N ARG A 319 -1.35 14.43 -26.81
CA ARG A 319 -0.66 13.19 -26.37
C ARG A 319 -0.64 13.01 -24.87
N GLY A 320 -0.73 14.08 -24.09
CA GLY A 320 -0.68 14.04 -22.64
C GLY A 320 -1.90 14.65 -21.98
N LEU A 321 -2.27 14.07 -20.85
CA LEU A 321 -3.22 14.66 -19.92
C LEU A 321 -2.61 14.70 -18.52
N ILE A 322 -2.55 15.91 -17.93
CA ILE A 322 -2.07 16.11 -16.56
C ILE A 322 -3.27 16.45 -15.69
N VAL A 323 -3.39 15.73 -14.57
CA VAL A 323 -4.52 15.88 -13.65
C VAL A 323 -4.03 15.90 -12.20
N LYS A 324 -4.77 16.58 -11.32
CA LYS A 324 -4.47 16.58 -9.87
C LYS A 324 -4.75 15.24 -9.20
N TRP A 325 -5.69 14.48 -9.75
CA TRP A 325 -6.12 13.19 -9.25
C TRP A 325 -6.79 12.38 -10.38
N ALA A 326 -6.72 11.06 -10.30
CA ALA A 326 -7.41 10.14 -11.20
C ALA A 326 -7.92 8.91 -10.42
N PRO A 327 -9.03 8.29 -10.85
CA PRO A 327 -9.52 7.04 -10.25
C PRO A 327 -8.60 5.88 -10.70
N GLN A 328 -7.50 5.65 -9.96
CA GLN A 328 -6.39 4.77 -10.36
C GLN A 328 -6.83 3.38 -10.79
N ARG A 329 -7.78 2.78 -10.08
CA ARG A 329 -8.24 1.41 -10.36
C ARG A 329 -8.99 1.33 -11.69
N GLU A 330 -9.84 2.31 -11.99
CA GLU A 330 -10.54 2.43 -13.25
C GLU A 330 -9.56 2.76 -14.40
N VAL A 331 -8.57 3.59 -14.11
CA VAL A 331 -7.50 3.92 -15.07
C VAL A 331 -6.69 2.66 -15.39
N LEU A 332 -6.19 1.91 -14.40
CA LEU A 332 -5.41 0.69 -14.62
C LEU A 332 -6.22 -0.39 -15.35
N ALA A 333 -7.52 -0.48 -15.11
CA ALA A 333 -8.42 -1.41 -15.81
C ALA A 333 -8.76 -0.96 -17.25
N HIS A 334 -8.42 0.29 -17.64
CA HIS A 334 -8.82 0.81 -18.92
C HIS A 334 -8.00 0.20 -20.08
N PRO A 335 -8.64 -0.23 -21.19
CA PRO A 335 -7.94 -0.88 -22.32
C PRO A 335 -6.80 -0.06 -22.92
N ALA A 336 -6.86 1.26 -22.89
CA ALA A 336 -5.83 2.13 -23.43
C ALA A 336 -4.51 2.10 -22.64
N ILE A 337 -4.52 1.65 -21.35
CA ILE A 337 -3.32 1.64 -20.52
C ILE A 337 -2.41 0.48 -20.94
N GLY A 338 -1.18 0.84 -21.34
CA GLY A 338 -0.13 -0.09 -21.76
C GLY A 338 0.98 -0.29 -20.76
N GLY A 339 1.17 0.67 -19.83
CA GLY A 339 2.19 0.62 -18.78
C GLY A 339 1.83 1.57 -17.64
N PHE A 340 2.44 1.35 -16.48
CA PHE A 340 2.26 2.18 -15.29
C PHE A 340 3.62 2.60 -14.74
N TRP A 341 3.92 3.88 -14.76
CA TRP A 341 5.09 4.43 -14.08
C TRP A 341 4.71 4.80 -12.66
N THR A 342 5.26 4.09 -11.70
CA THR A 342 4.79 4.10 -10.31
C THR A 342 5.94 4.19 -9.31
N HIS A 343 5.62 4.74 -8.13
CA HIS A 343 6.49 4.71 -6.96
C HIS A 343 6.55 3.34 -6.26
N ASN A 344 5.79 2.35 -6.72
CA ASN A 344 5.72 0.99 -6.16
C ASN A 344 5.23 0.91 -4.71
N GLY A 345 4.40 1.83 -4.23
CA GLY A 345 3.59 1.61 -3.03
C GLY A 345 2.76 0.33 -3.19
N TRP A 346 2.62 -0.47 -2.11
CA TRP A 346 2.04 -1.81 -2.22
C TRP A 346 0.64 -1.84 -2.85
N ASN A 347 -0.24 -0.90 -2.48
CA ASN A 347 -1.58 -0.84 -3.08
C ASN A 347 -1.52 -0.64 -4.60
N SER A 348 -0.70 0.30 -5.07
CA SER A 348 -0.52 0.56 -6.50
C SER A 348 0.09 -0.65 -7.23
N THR A 349 1.03 -1.34 -6.57
CA THR A 349 1.66 -2.54 -7.12
C THR A 349 0.65 -3.68 -7.29
N ILE A 350 -0.14 -3.98 -6.26
CA ILE A 350 -1.13 -5.08 -6.33
C ILE A 350 -2.30 -4.72 -7.26
N GLU A 351 -2.70 -3.46 -7.37
CA GLU A 351 -3.69 -3.00 -8.33
C GLU A 351 -3.20 -3.19 -9.77
N SER A 352 -1.94 -2.83 -10.05
CA SER A 352 -1.32 -3.04 -11.37
C SER A 352 -1.22 -4.51 -11.73
N ILE A 353 -0.78 -5.37 -10.79
CA ILE A 353 -0.74 -6.84 -10.95
C ILE A 353 -2.13 -7.37 -11.32
N CYS A 354 -3.16 -6.96 -10.59
CA CYS A 354 -4.53 -7.41 -10.79
C CYS A 354 -5.15 -6.99 -12.15
N GLU A 355 -4.61 -5.95 -12.78
CA GLU A 355 -5.02 -5.53 -14.12
C GLU A 355 -4.04 -5.99 -15.22
N GLY A 356 -2.95 -6.68 -14.84
CA GLY A 356 -1.94 -7.19 -15.77
C GLY A 356 -1.20 -6.07 -16.51
N VAL A 357 -0.98 -4.95 -15.83
CA VAL A 357 -0.29 -3.76 -16.38
C VAL A 357 1.19 -3.81 -16.00
N PRO A 358 2.11 -3.85 -16.96
CA PRO A 358 3.54 -3.76 -16.68
C PRO A 358 3.94 -2.44 -16.03
N MET A 359 4.98 -2.48 -15.17
CA MET A 359 5.37 -1.32 -14.38
C MET A 359 6.76 -0.77 -14.74
N LEU A 360 6.89 0.56 -14.78
CA LEU A 360 8.15 1.27 -14.69
C LEU A 360 8.30 1.76 -13.25
N CYS A 361 9.33 1.29 -12.56
CA CYS A 361 9.47 1.46 -11.13
C CYS A 361 10.40 2.63 -10.79
N TYR A 362 9.92 3.55 -9.96
CA TYR A 362 10.71 4.60 -9.34
C TYR A 362 10.33 4.74 -7.87
N PRO A 363 10.86 3.88 -7.00
CA PRO A 363 10.53 3.88 -5.58
C PRO A 363 11.10 5.10 -4.86
N CYS A 364 10.27 5.73 -4.01
CA CYS A 364 10.62 6.97 -3.31
C CYS A 364 10.89 6.75 -1.82
N LEU A 365 10.08 5.93 -1.12
CA LEU A 365 10.16 5.77 0.34
C LEU A 365 9.58 4.43 0.83
N GLY A 366 9.90 4.09 2.08
CA GLY A 366 9.29 2.96 2.77
C GLY A 366 9.68 1.60 2.17
N ASP A 367 8.71 0.72 1.99
CA ASP A 367 8.84 -0.61 1.41
C ASP A 367 8.91 -0.61 -0.14
N GLN A 368 8.79 0.57 -0.75
CA GLN A 368 8.68 0.72 -2.20
C GLN A 368 9.91 0.21 -2.95
N MET A 369 11.13 0.35 -2.36
CA MET A 369 12.36 -0.19 -2.93
C MET A 369 12.30 -1.71 -3.04
N ALA A 370 11.87 -2.39 -1.96
CA ALA A 370 11.71 -3.84 -1.96
C ALA A 370 10.62 -4.27 -2.95
N ASN A 371 9.48 -3.57 -2.98
CA ASN A 371 8.41 -3.84 -3.93
C ASN A 371 8.89 -3.71 -5.38
N ALA A 372 9.63 -2.64 -5.70
CA ALA A 372 10.19 -2.41 -7.04
C ALA A 372 11.18 -3.51 -7.45
N ARG A 373 12.00 -3.99 -6.51
CA ARG A 373 12.92 -5.10 -6.72
C ARG A 373 12.17 -6.41 -7.03
N TYR A 374 11.08 -6.68 -6.32
CA TYR A 374 10.24 -7.83 -6.63
C TYR A 374 9.55 -7.70 -7.99
N VAL A 375 9.05 -6.52 -8.35
CA VAL A 375 8.46 -6.25 -9.67
C VAL A 375 9.45 -6.50 -10.80
N SER A 376 10.70 -6.05 -10.66
CA SER A 376 11.71 -6.16 -11.73
C SER A 376 12.41 -7.51 -11.75
N ASP A 377 12.91 -7.99 -10.60
CA ASP A 377 13.88 -9.07 -10.54
C ASP A 377 13.23 -10.43 -10.20
N VAL A 378 12.13 -10.44 -9.45
CA VAL A 378 11.48 -11.68 -9.02
C VAL A 378 10.29 -12.03 -9.90
N TRP A 379 9.34 -11.12 -10.02
CA TRP A 379 8.14 -11.34 -10.84
C TRP A 379 8.40 -11.04 -12.33
N GLY A 380 9.38 -10.19 -12.62
CA GLY A 380 9.76 -9.83 -13.98
C GLY A 380 8.64 -9.17 -14.78
N ILE A 381 7.81 -8.39 -14.11
CA ILE A 381 6.62 -7.69 -14.66
C ILE A 381 6.85 -6.20 -14.84
N GLY A 382 8.09 -5.74 -14.69
CA GLY A 382 8.43 -4.33 -14.82
C GLY A 382 9.92 -4.09 -14.99
N LEU A 383 10.28 -2.82 -15.04
CA LEU A 383 11.63 -2.32 -15.16
C LEU A 383 11.90 -1.35 -14.02
N LEU A 384 13.05 -1.46 -13.37
CA LEU A 384 13.51 -0.52 -12.35
C LEU A 384 14.34 0.58 -13.00
N LEU A 385 13.97 1.85 -12.82
CA LEU A 385 14.81 2.99 -13.20
C LEU A 385 16.01 3.11 -12.25
N GLY A 386 17.07 3.75 -12.73
CA GLY A 386 18.23 4.05 -11.91
C GLY A 386 17.93 5.00 -10.74
N ASP A 387 18.92 5.17 -9.85
CA ASP A 387 18.79 6.01 -8.64
C ASP A 387 18.59 7.50 -8.94
N LYS A 388 18.86 7.96 -10.17
CA LYS A 388 18.66 9.34 -10.62
C LYS A 388 17.68 9.40 -11.77
N LEU A 389 16.75 10.34 -11.68
CA LEU A 389 15.84 10.65 -12.77
C LEU A 389 16.55 11.60 -13.76
N GLU A 390 17.00 11.04 -14.87
CA GLU A 390 17.53 11.79 -16.00
C GLU A 390 16.62 11.54 -17.22
N ARG A 391 16.27 12.59 -17.97
CA ARG A 391 15.32 12.51 -19.10
C ARG A 391 15.65 11.41 -20.10
N GLY A 392 16.93 11.16 -20.35
CA GLY A 392 17.38 10.13 -21.29
C GLY A 392 17.12 8.70 -20.76
N GLU A 393 17.35 8.44 -19.48
CA GLU A 393 17.05 7.15 -18.86
C GLU A 393 15.54 6.93 -18.71
N ILE A 394 14.79 7.99 -18.41
CA ILE A 394 13.31 7.97 -18.37
C ILE A 394 12.76 7.61 -19.76
N GLU A 395 13.19 8.35 -20.82
CA GLU A 395 12.80 8.07 -22.21
C GLU A 395 13.07 6.61 -22.58
N LYS A 396 14.29 6.15 -22.34
CA LYS A 396 14.72 4.77 -22.63
C LYS A 396 13.88 3.74 -21.87
N GLY A 397 13.63 3.97 -20.57
CA GLY A 397 12.80 3.10 -19.75
C GLY A 397 11.36 3.02 -20.26
N ILE A 398 10.75 4.16 -20.60
CA ILE A 398 9.39 4.21 -21.17
C ILE A 398 9.34 3.49 -22.52
N ARG A 399 10.26 3.78 -23.43
CA ARG A 399 10.32 3.13 -24.74
C ARG A 399 10.48 1.62 -24.59
N LYS A 400 11.39 1.18 -23.72
CA LYS A 400 11.61 -0.24 -23.44
C LYS A 400 10.34 -0.88 -22.91
N LEU A 401 9.70 -0.33 -21.90
CA LEU A 401 8.46 -0.87 -21.33
C LEU A 401 7.35 -0.95 -22.38
N MET A 402 7.15 0.11 -23.15
CA MET A 402 6.02 0.22 -24.08
C MET A 402 6.22 -0.56 -25.37
N THR A 403 7.47 -0.81 -25.80
CA THR A 403 7.81 -1.53 -27.05
C THR A 403 8.13 -2.99 -26.79
N GLU A 404 8.98 -3.30 -25.81
CA GLU A 404 9.51 -4.64 -25.56
C GLU A 404 8.62 -5.49 -24.64
N ARG A 405 7.52 -4.93 -24.14
CA ARG A 405 6.61 -5.64 -23.22
C ARG A 405 6.15 -7.01 -23.76
N GLU A 406 5.96 -7.14 -25.07
CA GLU A 406 5.52 -8.39 -25.71
C GLU A 406 6.71 -9.33 -25.96
N ASN A 407 7.82 -8.81 -26.48
CA ASN A 407 9.00 -9.59 -26.82
C ASN A 407 9.82 -10.03 -25.60
N GLY A 408 9.83 -9.24 -24.53
CA GLY A 408 10.57 -9.51 -23.29
C GLY A 408 9.85 -10.42 -22.29
N GLY A 409 8.65 -10.90 -22.60
CA GLY A 409 7.84 -11.73 -21.71
C GLY A 409 7.26 -10.99 -20.49
N ILE A 410 7.51 -9.69 -20.34
CA ILE A 410 7.00 -8.85 -19.21
C ILE A 410 5.48 -8.89 -19.19
N LEU A 411 4.85 -8.66 -20.34
CA LEU A 411 3.39 -8.66 -20.47
C LEU A 411 2.79 -10.06 -20.21
N THR A 412 3.46 -11.12 -20.67
CA THR A 412 3.01 -12.50 -20.42
C THR A 412 2.99 -12.79 -18.92
N ARG A 413 4.10 -12.50 -18.23
CA ARG A 413 4.18 -12.69 -16.77
C ARG A 413 3.18 -11.81 -16.00
N ALA A 414 2.95 -10.58 -16.47
CA ALA A 414 1.94 -9.70 -15.85
C ALA A 414 0.52 -10.26 -16.02
N LYS A 415 0.20 -10.83 -17.19
CA LYS A 415 -1.07 -11.53 -17.43
C LYS A 415 -1.22 -12.78 -16.58
N ASP A 416 -0.16 -13.59 -16.46
CA ASP A 416 -0.17 -14.80 -15.62
C ASP A 416 -0.44 -14.45 -14.14
N LEU A 417 0.16 -13.37 -13.62
CA LEU A 417 -0.12 -12.90 -12.25
C LEU A 417 -1.54 -12.37 -12.09
N LYS A 418 -2.07 -11.68 -13.10
CA LYS A 418 -3.48 -11.26 -13.10
C LYS A 418 -4.41 -12.48 -13.03
N GLU A 419 -4.17 -13.52 -13.85
CA GLU A 419 -4.97 -14.74 -13.83
C GLU A 419 -4.91 -15.44 -12.47
N LYS A 420 -3.73 -15.51 -11.84
CA LYS A 420 -3.56 -16.03 -10.49
C LYS A 420 -4.33 -15.21 -9.45
N ALA A 421 -4.28 -13.87 -9.55
CA ALA A 421 -5.05 -12.98 -8.69
C ALA A 421 -6.57 -13.14 -8.89
N ASP A 422 -7.04 -13.32 -10.12
CA ASP A 422 -8.45 -13.58 -10.40
C ASP A 422 -8.90 -14.97 -9.94
N CYS A 423 -8.00 -15.98 -9.96
CA CYS A 423 -8.31 -17.34 -9.52
C CYS A 423 -8.33 -17.46 -7.99
N CYS A 424 -7.41 -16.80 -7.27
CA CYS A 424 -7.29 -16.96 -5.82
C CYS A 424 -8.54 -16.50 -5.04
N ILE A 425 -9.32 -15.54 -5.58
CA ILE A 425 -10.53 -15.00 -4.94
C ILE A 425 -11.81 -15.77 -5.28
N LYS A 426 -11.78 -16.63 -6.30
CA LYS A 426 -12.95 -17.45 -6.68
C LYS A 426 -13.21 -18.53 -5.64
N GLU A 427 -14.41 -19.07 -5.63
CA GLU A 427 -14.77 -20.23 -4.81
C GLU A 427 -13.76 -21.36 -4.98
N GLY A 428 -13.23 -21.89 -3.87
CA GLY A 428 -12.15 -22.88 -3.86
C GLY A 428 -10.74 -22.31 -4.01
N GLY A 429 -10.56 -21.01 -4.30
CA GLY A 429 -9.27 -20.36 -4.39
C GLY A 429 -8.62 -20.11 -3.03
N SER A 430 -7.30 -19.84 -3.05
CA SER A 430 -6.51 -19.72 -1.81
C SER A 430 -6.95 -18.55 -0.91
N THR A 431 -7.27 -17.41 -1.48
CA THR A 431 -7.79 -16.24 -0.75
C THR A 431 -9.22 -16.49 -0.22
N PHE A 432 -10.08 -17.12 -1.04
CA PHE A 432 -11.41 -17.50 -0.61
C PHE A 432 -11.35 -18.42 0.62
N GLN A 433 -10.53 -19.47 0.59
CA GLN A 433 -10.35 -20.38 1.72
C GLN A 433 -9.75 -19.67 2.95
N SER A 434 -8.77 -18.79 2.73
CA SER A 434 -8.16 -18.01 3.80
C SER A 434 -9.17 -17.09 4.49
N LEU A 435 -10.10 -16.51 3.73
CA LEU A 435 -11.18 -15.69 4.30
C LEU A 435 -12.17 -16.52 5.12
N GLN A 436 -12.54 -17.72 4.66
CA GLN A 436 -13.36 -18.64 5.47
C GLN A 436 -12.67 -18.99 6.79
N ASN A 437 -11.39 -19.33 6.73
CA ASN A 437 -10.60 -19.65 7.91
C ASN A 437 -10.51 -18.45 8.88
N LEU A 438 -10.40 -17.22 8.39
CA LEU A 438 -10.43 -16.04 9.26
C LEU A 438 -11.80 -15.86 9.91
N VAL A 439 -12.90 -16.03 9.16
CA VAL A 439 -14.25 -15.94 9.70
C VAL A 439 -14.46 -17.00 10.80
N ASP A 440 -14.06 -18.23 10.55
CA ASP A 440 -14.13 -19.32 11.55
C ASP A 440 -13.24 -19.01 12.78
N PHE A 441 -12.04 -18.46 12.57
CA PHE A 441 -11.16 -18.03 13.66
C PHE A 441 -11.80 -16.96 14.54
N ILE A 442 -12.52 -16.00 13.95
CA ILE A 442 -13.22 -14.94 14.68
C ILE A 442 -14.43 -15.52 15.44
N LEU A 443 -15.22 -16.38 14.80
CA LEU A 443 -16.45 -16.94 15.38
C LEU A 443 -16.21 -17.97 16.51
N ASN A 444 -15.05 -18.63 16.52
CA ASN A 444 -14.66 -19.59 17.54
C ASN A 444 -13.96 -18.92 18.75
N THR A 445 -14.42 -17.72 19.08
CA THR A 445 -13.93 -16.94 20.25
C THR A 445 -14.51 -17.45 21.54
#